data_9fac7d3b00a7ace363da517e7a0d885f
#
_entry.id   9fac7d3b00a7ace363da517e7a0d885f
#
_cell.length_a   1.000
_cell.length_b   1.000
_cell.length_c   1.000
_cell.angle_alpha   90.00
_cell.angle_beta   90.00
_cell.angle_gamma   90.00
#
_symmetry.space_group_name_H-M   'P 1'
#
loop_
_entity.id
_entity.type
_entity.pdbx_description
1 polymer ?
#
loop_
_entity_poly.entity_id
_entity_poly.type
_entity_poly.pdbx_seq_one_letter_code
_entity_poly.pdbx_strand_id
1 'polypeptide(L)'
;WVPIQADGYFYIDCLWVSGSLKGHGYSNDLLGECIRAAKEQGRKGLCILSSGGRKREFLSDPKYLAYKGFAVADTSECGINLMYLPLAQDAEPPRFKACAKHPAVEESGFVLYYTDQCPFTYYWVSRVEEAARAYHVPLKVIHVTSREQAQSVPAPVTTYALFKDGKFLTQSIQTDKKFLKLAGIQAEQCSDTK
;
A
#
# COMPACT_ATOMS: atom_id res chain seq x y z
N TRP A 1 3.23 4.02 9.98
CA TRP A 1 2.47 2.79 9.73
C TRP A 1 3.01 1.97 8.54
N VAL A 2 4.09 2.37 7.92
CA VAL A 2 4.81 1.58 6.91
C VAL A 2 6.25 1.34 7.37
N PRO A 3 6.91 0.23 7.00
CA PRO A 3 8.25 -0.10 7.46
C PRO A 3 9.33 0.70 6.71
N ILE A 4 9.45 1.97 7.05
CA ILE A 4 10.42 2.92 6.49
C ILE A 4 11.22 3.61 7.60
N GLN A 5 12.42 4.06 7.25
CA GLN A 5 13.25 5.00 8.00
C GLN A 5 13.07 6.37 7.36
N ALA A 6 12.25 7.22 7.98
CA ALA A 6 11.83 8.51 7.44
C ALA A 6 11.70 9.56 8.57
N ASP A 7 12.72 9.64 9.43
CA ASP A 7 12.73 10.56 10.57
C ASP A 7 12.62 12.00 10.09
N GLY A 8 11.66 12.72 10.65
CA GLY A 8 11.36 14.09 10.28
C GLY A 8 10.47 14.26 9.03
N TYR A 9 10.07 13.19 8.36
CA TYR A 9 9.13 13.26 7.23
C TYR A 9 7.68 13.08 7.66
N PHE A 10 6.76 13.69 6.90
CA PHE A 10 5.38 13.26 6.88
C PHE A 10 5.20 12.17 5.81
N TYR A 11 4.51 11.11 6.17
CA TYR A 11 4.09 10.07 5.25
C TYR A 11 2.65 10.31 4.79
N ILE A 12 2.46 10.38 3.48
CA ILE A 12 1.13 10.46 2.85
C ILE A 12 0.67 9.04 2.57
N ASP A 13 -0.31 8.57 3.34
CA ASP A 13 -0.87 7.23 3.17
C ASP A 13 -1.76 7.14 1.92
N CYS A 14 -2.61 8.13 1.71
CA CYS A 14 -3.51 8.19 0.57
C CYS A 14 -3.63 9.62 0.04
N LEU A 15 -3.48 9.77 -1.30
CA LEU A 15 -3.77 11.00 -2.03
C LEU A 15 -4.69 10.66 -3.19
N TRP A 16 -6.01 10.77 -2.95
CA TRP A 16 -7.00 10.31 -3.93
C TRP A 16 -8.18 11.28 -4.06
N VAL A 17 -8.51 11.61 -5.32
CA VAL A 17 -9.70 12.36 -5.71
C VAL A 17 -10.57 11.46 -6.58
N SER A 18 -11.86 11.35 -6.30
CA SER A 18 -12.77 10.42 -6.96
C SER A 18 -14.05 11.07 -7.49
N GLY A 19 -14.79 10.30 -8.30
CA GLY A 19 -16.10 10.69 -8.82
C GLY A 19 -16.06 11.97 -9.65
N SER A 20 -17.08 12.80 -9.49
CA SER A 20 -17.24 14.09 -10.18
C SER A 20 -16.17 15.14 -9.79
N LEU A 21 -15.42 14.91 -8.71
CA LEU A 21 -14.36 15.81 -8.26
C LEU A 21 -13.06 15.66 -9.03
N LYS A 22 -12.92 14.63 -9.88
CA LYS A 22 -11.74 14.45 -10.74
C LYS A 22 -11.64 15.56 -11.77
N GLY A 23 -10.40 15.96 -12.10
CA GLY A 23 -10.12 16.97 -13.13
C GLY A 23 -10.22 18.42 -12.67
N HIS A 24 -10.65 18.68 -11.44
CA HIS A 24 -10.79 20.05 -10.89
C HIS A 24 -9.55 20.59 -10.16
N GLY A 25 -8.43 19.86 -10.19
CA GLY A 25 -7.21 20.31 -9.54
C GLY A 25 -7.09 19.97 -8.05
N TYR A 26 -8.08 19.42 -7.41
CA TYR A 26 -8.10 19.14 -5.96
C TYR A 26 -6.93 18.26 -5.45
N SER A 27 -6.33 17.44 -6.30
CA SER A 27 -5.12 16.72 -5.91
C SER A 27 -3.93 17.67 -5.66
N ASN A 28 -3.91 18.84 -6.32
CA ASN A 28 -2.89 19.86 -6.09
C ASN A 28 -3.16 20.58 -4.77
N ASP A 29 -4.42 20.87 -4.47
CA ASP A 29 -4.84 21.54 -3.23
C ASP A 29 -4.52 20.64 -2.02
N LEU A 30 -4.87 19.34 -2.10
CA LEU A 30 -4.54 18.34 -1.08
C LEU A 30 -3.02 18.22 -0.85
N LEU A 31 -2.24 18.14 -1.93
CA LEU A 31 -0.79 18.10 -1.81
C LEU A 31 -0.22 19.41 -1.25
N GLY A 32 -0.79 20.55 -1.66
CA GLY A 32 -0.45 21.86 -1.12
C GLY A 32 -0.64 21.94 0.38
N GLU A 33 -1.75 21.41 0.90
CA GLU A 33 -2.00 21.32 2.34
C GLU A 33 -1.00 20.42 3.07
N CYS A 34 -0.63 19.27 2.48
CA CYS A 34 0.41 18.43 3.05
C CYS A 34 1.77 19.16 3.15
N ILE A 35 2.14 19.92 2.09
CA ILE A 35 3.38 20.71 2.06
C ILE A 35 3.32 21.83 3.11
N ARG A 36 2.20 22.55 3.20
CA ARG A 36 2.00 23.62 4.18
C ARG A 36 2.14 23.09 5.60
N ALA A 37 1.40 22.03 5.94
CA ALA A 37 1.44 21.42 7.26
C ALA A 37 2.84 20.88 7.62
N ALA A 38 3.56 20.31 6.66
CA ALA A 38 4.92 19.85 6.89
C ALA A 38 5.89 21.02 7.20
N LYS A 39 5.80 22.12 6.47
CA LYS A 39 6.60 23.33 6.71
C LYS A 39 6.29 23.95 8.05
N GLU A 40 5.01 24.13 8.40
CA GLU A 40 4.58 24.69 9.69
C GLU A 40 5.07 23.88 10.89
N GLN A 41 5.20 22.56 10.73
CA GLN A 41 5.70 21.67 11.77
C GLN A 41 7.20 21.38 11.67
N GLY A 42 7.94 22.11 10.84
CA GLY A 42 9.40 21.98 10.71
C GLY A 42 9.82 20.58 10.22
N ARG A 43 8.99 19.92 9.38
CA ARG A 43 9.31 18.61 8.83
C ARG A 43 10.33 18.72 7.70
N LYS A 44 11.19 17.71 7.59
CA LYS A 44 12.22 17.64 6.53
C LYS A 44 11.63 17.48 5.13
N GLY A 45 10.43 16.91 5.02
CA GLY A 45 9.76 16.71 3.75
C GLY A 45 8.54 15.81 3.84
N LEU A 46 8.09 15.39 2.67
CA LEU A 46 7.00 14.42 2.49
C LEU A 46 7.53 13.14 1.88
N CYS A 47 6.95 11.99 2.23
CA CYS A 47 7.18 10.74 1.53
C CYS A 47 5.87 9.99 1.27
N ILE A 48 5.85 9.16 0.23
CA ILE A 48 4.68 8.46 -0.27
C ILE A 48 5.10 7.23 -1.06
N LEU A 49 4.27 6.18 -1.07
CA LEU A 49 4.50 5.01 -1.90
C LEU A 49 3.95 5.19 -3.31
N SER A 50 4.67 4.63 -4.28
CA SER A 50 4.29 4.60 -5.68
C SER A 50 4.75 3.31 -6.37
N SER A 51 4.29 3.06 -7.56
CA SER A 51 4.79 1.95 -8.38
C SER A 51 6.10 2.33 -9.09
N GLY A 52 6.99 1.35 -9.25
CA GLY A 52 8.25 1.51 -9.98
C GLY A 52 8.12 1.57 -11.51
N GLY A 53 6.91 1.73 -12.03
CA GLY A 53 6.65 1.74 -13.49
C GLY A 53 5.22 2.18 -13.79
N ARG A 54 4.40 1.28 -14.32
CA ARG A 54 2.99 1.56 -14.54
C ARG A 54 2.28 1.78 -13.21
N LYS A 55 1.34 2.73 -13.20
CA LYS A 55 0.44 2.93 -12.06
C LYS A 55 -0.20 1.60 -11.65
N ARG A 56 -0.12 1.26 -10.36
CA ARG A 56 -0.80 0.12 -9.76
C ARG A 56 -1.99 0.61 -8.94
N GLU A 57 -3.01 -0.23 -8.83
CA GLU A 57 -4.16 0.05 -7.95
C GLU A 57 -3.67 0.32 -6.51
N PHE A 58 -4.33 1.25 -5.84
CA PHE A 58 -4.03 1.66 -4.45
C PHE A 58 -2.63 2.26 -4.21
N LEU A 59 -1.89 2.63 -5.28
CA LEU A 59 -0.65 3.40 -5.20
C LEU A 59 -0.80 4.72 -5.97
N SER A 60 -0.06 5.72 -5.53
CA SER A 60 -0.01 7.01 -6.21
C SER A 60 0.66 6.92 -7.58
N ASP A 61 0.22 7.73 -8.51
CA ASP A 61 0.78 7.75 -9.87
C ASP A 61 2.21 8.31 -9.86
N PRO A 62 3.22 7.53 -10.31
CA PRO A 62 4.61 7.95 -10.29
C PRO A 62 4.88 9.17 -11.18
N LYS A 63 4.16 9.31 -12.31
CA LYS A 63 4.32 10.45 -13.21
C LYS A 63 3.79 11.75 -12.58
N TYR A 64 2.64 11.66 -11.90
CA TYR A 64 2.12 12.80 -11.17
C TYR A 64 3.07 13.24 -10.05
N LEU A 65 3.58 12.30 -9.26
CA LEU A 65 4.52 12.61 -8.19
C LEU A 65 5.82 13.22 -8.71
N ALA A 66 6.39 12.66 -9.78
CA ALA A 66 7.60 13.22 -10.42
C ALA A 66 7.33 14.65 -10.95
N TYR A 67 6.18 14.89 -11.59
CA TYR A 67 5.76 16.23 -12.01
C TYR A 67 5.65 17.20 -10.83
N LYS A 68 5.29 16.71 -9.63
CA LYS A 68 5.22 17.50 -8.39
C LYS A 68 6.55 17.64 -7.65
N GLY A 69 7.65 17.18 -8.24
CA GLY A 69 8.99 17.33 -7.69
C GLY A 69 9.42 16.21 -6.73
N PHE A 70 8.62 15.15 -6.60
CA PHE A 70 9.06 13.97 -5.85
C PHE A 70 10.14 13.21 -6.63
N ALA A 71 11.17 12.77 -5.92
CA ALA A 71 12.19 11.86 -6.41
C ALA A 71 12.02 10.47 -5.79
N VAL A 72 12.59 9.46 -6.43
CA VAL A 72 12.68 8.10 -5.86
C VAL A 72 13.77 8.09 -4.80
N ALA A 73 13.42 7.79 -3.56
CA ALA A 73 14.36 7.64 -2.46
C ALA A 73 14.88 6.20 -2.36
N ASP A 74 14.00 5.21 -2.52
CA ASP A 74 14.33 3.79 -2.43
C ASP A 74 13.33 2.95 -3.24
N THR A 75 13.69 1.71 -3.57
CA THR A 75 12.84 0.78 -4.32
C THR A 75 12.88 -0.60 -3.68
N SER A 76 11.72 -1.16 -3.34
CA SER A 76 11.59 -2.54 -2.88
C SER A 76 11.73 -3.52 -4.05
N GLU A 77 12.22 -4.74 -3.80
CA GLU A 77 12.35 -5.80 -4.82
C GLU A 77 11.02 -6.17 -5.50
N CYS A 78 9.90 -5.94 -4.85
CA CYS A 78 8.58 -6.12 -5.48
C CYS A 78 8.17 -4.98 -6.44
N GLY A 79 9.06 -4.01 -6.70
CA GLY A 79 8.85 -2.91 -7.62
C GLY A 79 7.93 -1.81 -7.09
N ILE A 80 7.93 -1.57 -5.78
CA ILE A 80 7.28 -0.43 -5.13
C ILE A 80 8.36 0.57 -4.74
N ASN A 81 8.16 1.83 -5.14
CA ASN A 81 9.03 2.94 -4.83
C ASN A 81 8.57 3.67 -3.57
N LEU A 82 9.52 4.04 -2.74
CA LEU A 82 9.39 5.09 -1.75
C LEU A 82 9.82 6.40 -2.42
N MET A 83 8.87 7.29 -2.63
CA MET A 83 9.14 8.61 -3.18
C MET A 83 9.15 9.66 -2.09
N TYR A 84 9.96 10.72 -2.28
CA TYR A 84 10.07 11.80 -1.31
C TYR A 84 10.14 13.17 -1.98
N LEU A 85 9.65 14.17 -1.28
CA LEU A 85 9.77 15.59 -1.62
C LEU A 85 10.51 16.30 -0.48
N PRO A 86 11.79 16.67 -0.64
CA PRO A 86 12.53 17.38 0.37
C PRO A 86 12.01 18.81 0.53
N LEU A 87 11.84 19.27 1.77
CA LEU A 87 11.45 20.65 2.12
C LEU A 87 12.52 21.39 2.93
N ALA A 88 13.51 20.66 3.46
CA ALA A 88 14.68 21.20 4.16
C ALA A 88 15.96 20.89 3.38
N GLN A 89 17.00 21.71 3.57
CA GLN A 89 18.29 21.54 2.87
C GLN A 89 19.05 20.29 3.35
N ASP A 90 18.84 19.87 4.60
CA ASP A 90 19.43 18.69 5.24
C ASP A 90 18.53 17.44 5.14
N ALA A 91 17.55 17.44 4.23
CA ALA A 91 16.61 16.35 4.06
C ALA A 91 17.27 15.17 3.34
N GLU A 92 17.76 14.20 4.09
CA GLU A 92 18.28 12.95 3.55
C GLU A 92 17.14 12.06 3.01
N PRO A 93 17.35 11.35 1.87
CA PRO A 93 16.33 10.45 1.32
C PRO A 93 15.93 9.37 2.31
N PRO A 94 14.62 9.16 2.56
CA PRO A 94 14.13 8.07 3.40
C PRO A 94 14.40 6.70 2.74
N ARG A 95 14.39 5.62 3.54
CA ARG A 95 14.69 4.26 3.08
C ARG A 95 13.67 3.25 3.59
N PHE A 96 13.47 2.18 2.85
CA PHE A 96 12.77 1.02 3.36
C PHE A 96 13.60 0.32 4.44
N LYS A 97 12.92 -0.25 5.44
CA LYS A 97 13.55 -1.24 6.33
C LYS A 97 13.81 -2.53 5.56
N ALA A 98 14.72 -3.37 6.05
CA ALA A 98 15.10 -4.61 5.38
C ALA A 98 13.90 -5.51 5.06
N CYS A 99 12.94 -5.64 5.99
CA CYS A 99 11.73 -6.44 5.79
C CYS A 99 10.85 -5.94 4.62
N ALA A 100 10.81 -4.64 4.36
CA ALA A 100 10.07 -4.06 3.24
C ALA A 100 10.90 -4.00 1.95
N LYS A 101 12.23 -3.95 2.09
CA LYS A 101 13.15 -3.98 0.95
C LYS A 101 13.13 -5.34 0.25
N HIS A 102 13.08 -6.42 1.03
CA HIS A 102 13.08 -7.81 0.59
C HIS A 102 11.80 -8.52 1.08
N PRO A 103 10.65 -8.26 0.46
CA PRO A 103 9.37 -8.74 0.97
C PRO A 103 9.22 -10.25 0.78
N ALA A 104 9.25 -10.99 1.89
CA ALA A 104 9.08 -12.44 1.94
C ALA A 104 8.51 -12.88 3.29
N VAL A 105 7.83 -14.02 3.31
CA VAL A 105 7.37 -14.74 4.50
C VAL A 105 7.84 -16.18 4.44
N GLU A 106 7.90 -16.87 5.58
CA GLU A 106 8.35 -18.26 5.64
C GLU A 106 7.21 -19.26 5.36
N GLU A 107 5.96 -18.81 5.52
CA GLU A 107 4.77 -19.64 5.41
C GLU A 107 4.47 -20.07 3.97
N SER A 108 4.02 -21.31 3.80
CA SER A 108 3.39 -21.81 2.59
C SER A 108 1.90 -21.41 2.51
N GLY A 109 1.33 -21.43 1.32
CA GLY A 109 -0.05 -21.00 1.07
C GLY A 109 -0.16 -19.48 1.03
N PHE A 110 -1.35 -18.97 1.34
CA PHE A 110 -1.60 -17.53 1.33
C PHE A 110 -1.41 -16.92 2.72
N VAL A 111 -0.72 -15.76 2.76
CA VAL A 111 -0.60 -14.92 3.96
C VAL A 111 -0.99 -13.50 3.59
N LEU A 112 -1.92 -12.94 4.35
CA LEU A 112 -2.45 -11.59 4.14
C LEU A 112 -2.18 -10.73 5.37
N TYR A 113 -1.42 -9.65 5.18
CA TYR A 113 -1.31 -8.56 6.16
C TYR A 113 -2.23 -7.43 5.76
N TYR A 114 -2.92 -6.82 6.73
CA TYR A 114 -3.74 -5.65 6.48
C TYR A 114 -3.84 -4.72 7.69
N THR A 115 -4.17 -3.45 7.42
CA THR A 115 -4.50 -2.42 8.43
C THR A 115 -5.88 -1.82 8.15
N ASP A 116 -6.42 -1.10 9.14
CA ASP A 116 -7.70 -0.38 9.02
C ASP A 116 -7.55 1.02 8.35
N GLN A 117 -6.38 1.34 7.79
CA GLN A 117 -6.11 2.63 7.14
C GLN A 117 -6.95 2.88 5.88
N CYS A 118 -7.47 1.82 5.25
CA CYS A 118 -8.35 1.91 4.09
C CYS A 118 -9.71 1.26 4.41
N PRO A 119 -10.84 1.97 4.25
CA PRO A 119 -12.17 1.42 4.57
C PRO A 119 -12.54 0.21 3.70
N PHE A 120 -11.97 0.12 2.50
CA PHE A 120 -12.22 -1.03 1.61
C PHE A 120 -11.55 -2.32 2.11
N THR A 121 -10.47 -2.22 2.88
CA THR A 121 -9.70 -3.38 3.32
C THR A 121 -10.53 -4.28 4.21
N TYR A 122 -11.12 -3.74 5.28
CA TYR A 122 -11.93 -4.51 6.23
C TYR A 122 -13.06 -5.28 5.54
N TYR A 123 -13.80 -4.60 4.64
CA TYR A 123 -14.89 -5.21 3.90
C TYR A 123 -14.44 -6.39 3.03
N TRP A 124 -13.36 -6.22 2.28
CA TRP A 124 -12.91 -7.27 1.35
C TRP A 124 -12.11 -8.37 2.03
N VAL A 125 -11.39 -8.09 3.11
CA VAL A 125 -10.66 -9.14 3.87
C VAL A 125 -11.64 -10.16 4.44
N SER A 126 -12.73 -9.74 5.07
CA SER A 126 -13.74 -10.66 5.59
C SER A 126 -14.32 -11.58 4.50
N ARG A 127 -14.60 -11.04 3.32
CA ARG A 127 -15.11 -11.83 2.18
C ARG A 127 -14.06 -12.78 1.61
N VAL A 128 -12.81 -12.37 1.57
CA VAL A 128 -11.69 -13.24 1.15
C VAL A 128 -11.51 -14.39 2.14
N GLU A 129 -11.62 -14.15 3.45
CA GLU A 129 -11.57 -15.20 4.47
C GLU A 129 -12.73 -16.19 4.34
N GLU A 130 -13.96 -15.69 4.12
CA GLU A 130 -15.13 -16.53 3.87
C GLU A 130 -14.95 -17.41 2.63
N ALA A 131 -14.49 -16.82 1.53
CA ALA A 131 -14.21 -17.55 0.29
C ALA A 131 -13.09 -18.58 0.48
N ALA A 132 -11.99 -18.21 1.14
CA ALA A 132 -10.90 -19.13 1.44
C ALA A 132 -11.38 -20.34 2.25
N ARG A 133 -12.23 -20.12 3.25
CA ARG A 133 -12.81 -21.17 4.08
C ARG A 133 -13.77 -22.06 3.27
N ALA A 134 -14.65 -21.46 2.46
CA ALA A 134 -15.64 -22.18 1.65
C ALA A 134 -14.98 -23.10 0.60
N TYR A 135 -13.87 -22.70 0.06
CA TYR A 135 -13.13 -23.45 -0.97
C TYR A 135 -11.89 -24.18 -0.44
N HIS A 136 -11.74 -24.26 0.88
CA HIS A 136 -10.61 -24.93 1.55
C HIS A 136 -9.23 -24.45 1.09
N VAL A 137 -9.10 -23.14 0.81
CA VAL A 137 -7.83 -22.51 0.47
C VAL A 137 -7.09 -22.12 1.73
N PRO A 138 -5.86 -22.60 1.99
CA PRO A 138 -5.08 -22.16 3.13
C PRO A 138 -4.79 -20.67 3.06
N LEU A 139 -5.31 -19.92 4.03
CA LEU A 139 -5.11 -18.48 4.17
C LEU A 139 -4.87 -18.13 5.64
N LYS A 140 -3.71 -17.53 5.92
CA LYS A 140 -3.41 -16.90 7.20
C LYS A 140 -3.63 -15.39 7.07
N VAL A 141 -4.49 -14.82 7.92
CA VAL A 141 -4.76 -13.38 7.94
C VAL A 141 -4.16 -12.76 9.19
N ILE A 142 -3.43 -11.66 9.01
CA ILE A 142 -2.73 -10.94 10.07
C ILE A 142 -3.23 -9.50 10.07
N HIS A 143 -4.05 -9.16 11.05
CA HIS A 143 -4.52 -7.80 11.27
C HIS A 143 -3.46 -7.01 12.04
N VAL A 144 -2.92 -5.99 11.40
CA VAL A 144 -1.87 -5.12 11.94
C VAL A 144 -2.53 -3.96 12.68
N THR A 145 -2.49 -3.99 13.99
CA THR A 145 -3.24 -3.05 14.86
C THR A 145 -2.36 -2.06 15.59
N SER A 146 -1.03 -2.19 15.52
CA SER A 146 -0.11 -1.25 16.15
C SER A 146 0.96 -0.75 15.18
N ARG A 147 1.57 0.40 15.53
CA ARG A 147 2.68 0.97 14.78
C ARG A 147 3.88 0.05 14.75
N GLU A 148 4.18 -0.59 15.87
CA GLU A 148 5.30 -1.52 16.04
C GLU A 148 5.15 -2.72 15.12
N GLN A 149 3.94 -3.29 15.05
CA GLN A 149 3.61 -4.36 14.11
C GLN A 149 3.76 -3.86 12.66
N ALA A 150 3.21 -2.70 12.33
CA ALA A 150 3.28 -2.12 10.99
C ALA A 150 4.73 -1.90 10.54
N GLN A 151 5.61 -1.48 11.45
CA GLN A 151 7.04 -1.29 11.19
C GLN A 151 7.83 -2.59 10.99
N SER A 152 7.21 -3.75 11.22
CA SER A 152 7.80 -5.08 11.07
C SER A 152 7.11 -5.91 9.98
N VAL A 153 6.09 -5.38 9.30
CA VAL A 153 5.43 -6.06 8.18
C VAL A 153 6.45 -6.36 7.09
N PRO A 154 6.53 -7.60 6.57
CA PRO A 154 7.49 -7.97 5.53
C PRO A 154 7.05 -7.49 4.13
N ALA A 155 6.52 -6.28 4.03
CA ALA A 155 6.08 -5.67 2.79
C ALA A 155 6.17 -4.14 2.86
N PRO A 156 6.40 -3.45 1.74
CA PRO A 156 6.44 -1.98 1.71
C PRO A 156 5.05 -1.33 1.93
N VAL A 157 3.96 -2.07 1.70
CA VAL A 157 2.57 -1.63 1.90
C VAL A 157 1.96 -2.41 3.04
N THR A 158 1.37 -1.72 4.00
CA THR A 158 0.72 -2.33 5.19
C THR A 158 -0.79 -2.33 5.11
N THR A 159 -1.36 -1.49 4.26
CA THR A 159 -2.82 -1.41 4.06
C THR A 159 -3.39 -2.73 3.56
N TYR A 160 -2.69 -3.38 2.63
CA TYR A 160 -2.99 -4.72 2.12
C TYR A 160 -1.74 -5.32 1.48
N ALA A 161 -1.27 -6.45 1.97
CA ALA A 161 -0.12 -7.17 1.40
C ALA A 161 -0.40 -8.67 1.39
N LEU A 162 -0.61 -9.22 0.19
CA LEU A 162 -0.87 -10.65 -0.01
C LEU A 162 0.38 -11.35 -0.50
N PHE A 163 0.71 -12.46 0.16
CA PHE A 163 1.78 -13.37 -0.19
C PHE A 163 1.22 -14.72 -0.63
N LYS A 164 1.97 -15.44 -1.44
CA LYS A 164 1.72 -16.84 -1.78
C LYS A 164 3.03 -17.60 -1.78
N ASP A 165 3.08 -18.68 -1.03
CA ASP A 165 4.24 -19.58 -0.94
C ASP A 165 5.56 -18.82 -0.70
N GLY A 166 5.57 -17.98 0.32
CA GLY A 166 6.70 -17.17 0.73
C GLY A 166 6.91 -15.86 -0.03
N LYS A 167 6.32 -15.67 -1.21
CA LYS A 167 6.60 -14.55 -2.11
C LYS A 167 5.49 -13.50 -2.08
N PHE A 168 5.90 -12.23 -2.09
CA PHE A 168 4.96 -11.12 -2.24
C PHE A 168 4.22 -11.21 -3.59
N LEU A 169 2.89 -11.22 -3.52
CA LEU A 169 2.05 -11.37 -4.71
C LEU A 169 1.45 -10.04 -5.16
N THR A 170 0.82 -9.29 -4.24
CA THR A 170 0.16 -8.03 -4.57
C THR A 170 -0.16 -7.17 -3.35
N GLN A 171 -0.19 -5.86 -3.57
CA GLN A 171 -0.72 -4.86 -2.65
C GLN A 171 -2.16 -4.44 -2.99
N SER A 172 -2.70 -4.90 -4.12
CA SER A 172 -4.06 -4.56 -4.52
C SER A 172 -5.07 -5.34 -3.72
N ILE A 173 -6.03 -4.65 -3.12
CA ILE A 173 -7.12 -5.28 -2.37
C ILE A 173 -7.86 -6.24 -3.30
N GLN A 174 -7.93 -7.50 -2.92
CA GLN A 174 -8.60 -8.55 -3.70
C GLN A 174 -10.08 -8.64 -3.30
N THR A 175 -10.94 -8.81 -4.31
CA THR A 175 -12.28 -9.33 -4.08
C THR A 175 -12.20 -10.85 -3.89
N ASP A 176 -13.26 -11.47 -3.34
CA ASP A 176 -13.41 -12.91 -3.25
C ASP A 176 -13.13 -13.63 -4.59
N LYS A 177 -13.75 -13.17 -5.68
CA LYS A 177 -13.55 -13.71 -7.03
C LYS A 177 -12.10 -13.57 -7.52
N LYS A 178 -11.48 -12.40 -7.29
CA LYS A 178 -10.06 -12.20 -7.67
C LYS A 178 -9.15 -13.10 -6.85
N PHE A 179 -9.40 -13.24 -5.55
CA PHE A 179 -8.63 -14.13 -4.66
C PHE A 179 -8.74 -15.59 -5.09
N LEU A 180 -9.95 -16.10 -5.35
CA LEU A 180 -10.15 -17.47 -5.81
C LEU A 180 -9.42 -17.75 -7.13
N LYS A 181 -9.44 -16.77 -8.06
CA LYS A 181 -8.66 -16.88 -9.31
C LYS A 181 -7.14 -16.99 -9.03
N LEU A 182 -6.60 -16.24 -8.06
CA LEU A 182 -5.19 -16.35 -7.64
C LEU A 182 -4.89 -17.72 -7.00
N ALA A 183 -5.88 -18.33 -6.35
CA ALA A 183 -5.81 -19.67 -5.80
C ALA A 183 -5.95 -20.79 -6.87
N GLY A 184 -6.20 -20.43 -8.14
CA GLY A 184 -6.41 -21.41 -9.22
C GLY A 184 -7.81 -22.00 -9.25
N ILE A 185 -8.77 -21.42 -8.53
CA ILE A 185 -10.15 -21.89 -8.45
C ILE A 185 -10.99 -21.07 -9.43
N GLN A 186 -11.64 -21.77 -10.36
CA GLN A 186 -12.69 -21.18 -11.19
C GLN A 186 -13.98 -21.15 -10.35
N ALA A 187 -14.34 -19.98 -9.84
CA ALA A 187 -15.64 -19.80 -9.23
C ALA A 187 -16.69 -19.99 -10.34
N GLU A 188 -17.44 -21.08 -10.28
CA GLU A 188 -18.67 -21.21 -11.07
C GLU A 188 -19.53 -19.97 -10.79
N GLN A 189 -20.14 -19.42 -11.84
CA GLN A 189 -20.97 -18.23 -11.75
C GLN A 189 -22.08 -18.49 -10.72
N CYS A 190 -21.87 -18.03 -9.50
CA CYS A 190 -22.93 -17.93 -8.53
C CYS A 190 -23.93 -16.92 -9.12
N SER A 191 -25.02 -17.44 -9.66
CA SER A 191 -26.17 -16.67 -10.13
C SER A 191 -26.55 -15.69 -9.02
N ASP A 192 -26.51 -14.40 -9.33
CA ASP A 192 -27.12 -13.34 -8.55
C ASP A 192 -28.60 -13.71 -8.31
N THR A 193 -28.88 -14.30 -7.17
CA THR A 193 -30.25 -14.37 -6.69
C THR A 193 -30.50 -13.07 -5.93
N LYS A 194 -31.41 -12.31 -6.49
CA LYS A 194 -31.91 -10.97 -6.13
C LYS A 194 -32.10 -10.71 -4.65
#